data_77735b8df3351b64ed78cd6425dd80e9
#
_entry.id   77735b8df3351b64ed78cd6425dd80e9
#
_cell.length_a   1.000
_cell.length_b   1.000
_cell.length_c   1.000
_cell.angle_alpha   90.00
_cell.angle_beta   90.00
_cell.angle_gamma   90.00
#
_symmetry.space_group_name_H-M   'P 1'
#
loop_
_entity.id
_entity.type
_entity.pdbx_description
1 polymer ?
#
loop_
_entity_poly.entity_id
_entity_poly.type
_entity_poly.pdbx_seq_one_letter_code
_entity_poly.pdbx_strand_id
1 'polypeptide(L)'
;RPDYVRFVELANEGARALGFADLGVMWRSGYDMPADEFRQEAARLYGQVEPLYRDLQCYARGRLAKKYGEEKVPAGKPIPAHLLGNMWAQQWDAVYDLLEPYPGVSNLDVDAALAKQGYDAVKMMKSAETFYQSIAFPKLPETFWERSMLTRPRDREVQCHPSAWHMDGKQDVRIKMCTRPIYDDLRTIYHELGHVYYYLWYQDQPFIFQTGAH
;
A
#
# COMPACT_ATOMS: atom_id res chain seq x y z
N ARG A 1 -5.60 -24.05 -5.98
CA ARG A 1 -6.90 -23.87 -5.28
C ARG A 1 -7.09 -24.90 -4.15
N PRO A 2 -6.86 -26.23 -4.32
CA PRO A 2 -6.99 -27.19 -3.21
C PRO A 2 -6.10 -26.85 -2.01
N ASP A 3 -4.85 -26.52 -2.25
CA ASP A 3 -3.91 -26.16 -1.18
C ASP A 3 -4.35 -24.92 -0.39
N TYR A 4 -4.95 -23.94 -1.06
CA TYR A 4 -5.50 -22.78 -0.37
C TYR A 4 -6.72 -23.12 0.50
N VAL A 5 -7.59 -24.05 0.04
CA VAL A 5 -8.69 -24.55 0.87
C VAL A 5 -8.13 -25.25 2.11
N ARG A 6 -7.14 -26.11 1.93
CA ARG A 6 -6.48 -26.79 3.06
C ARG A 6 -5.81 -25.82 4.02
N PHE A 7 -5.18 -24.76 3.51
CA PHE A 7 -4.62 -23.68 4.32
C PHE A 7 -5.70 -23.04 5.21
N VAL A 8 -6.86 -22.69 4.63
CA VAL A 8 -7.98 -22.08 5.38
C VAL A 8 -8.52 -23.03 6.45
N GLU A 9 -8.67 -24.34 6.15
CA GLU A 9 -9.11 -25.33 7.11
C GLU A 9 -8.16 -25.40 8.31
N LEU A 10 -6.86 -25.53 8.07
CA LEU A 10 -5.83 -25.59 9.11
C LEU A 10 -5.79 -24.32 9.96
N ALA A 11 -5.90 -23.15 9.31
CA ALA A 11 -5.93 -21.86 10.00
C ALA A 11 -7.16 -21.74 10.93
N ASN A 12 -8.33 -22.22 10.47
CA ASN A 12 -9.54 -22.27 11.29
C ASN A 12 -9.44 -23.29 12.44
N GLU A 13 -8.79 -24.44 12.22
CA GLU A 13 -8.50 -25.40 13.29
C GLU A 13 -7.63 -24.76 14.39
N GLY A 14 -6.54 -24.06 14.00
CA GLY A 14 -5.68 -23.33 14.93
C GLY A 14 -6.43 -22.26 15.72
N ALA A 15 -7.28 -21.46 15.06
CA ALA A 15 -8.08 -20.43 15.71
C ALA A 15 -9.04 -21.05 16.75
N ARG A 16 -9.70 -22.16 16.40
CA ARG A 16 -10.59 -22.89 17.35
C ARG A 16 -9.81 -23.47 18.54
N ALA A 17 -8.62 -23.97 18.33
CA ALA A 17 -7.76 -24.46 19.42
C ALA A 17 -7.38 -23.33 20.41
N LEU A 18 -7.38 -22.07 19.95
CA LEU A 18 -7.16 -20.87 20.77
C LEU A 18 -8.46 -20.30 21.36
N GLY A 19 -9.59 -20.94 21.16
CA GLY A 19 -10.89 -20.53 21.72
C GLY A 19 -11.71 -19.57 20.85
N PHE A 20 -11.30 -19.31 19.60
CA PHE A 20 -12.06 -18.49 18.66
C PHE A 20 -12.98 -19.35 17.78
N ALA A 21 -14.05 -18.78 17.24
CA ALA A 21 -14.95 -19.51 16.34
C ALA A 21 -14.27 -19.87 15.01
N ASP A 22 -13.47 -18.96 14.48
CA ASP A 22 -12.68 -19.12 13.26
C ASP A 22 -11.52 -18.09 13.20
N LEU A 23 -10.67 -18.18 12.17
CA LEU A 23 -9.55 -17.27 11.95
C LEU A 23 -10.01 -15.83 11.78
N GLY A 24 -11.15 -15.59 11.14
CA GLY A 24 -11.67 -14.24 10.92
C GLY A 24 -12.08 -13.56 12.24
N VAL A 25 -12.69 -14.32 13.17
CA VAL A 25 -12.99 -13.81 14.52
C VAL A 25 -11.69 -13.54 15.28
N MET A 26 -10.71 -14.45 15.21
CA MET A 26 -9.41 -14.27 15.85
C MET A 26 -8.72 -13.00 15.37
N TRP A 27 -8.67 -12.74 14.07
CA TRP A 27 -8.03 -11.53 13.54
C TRP A 27 -8.76 -10.25 13.93
N ARG A 28 -10.09 -10.27 13.91
CA ARG A 28 -10.89 -9.11 14.32
C ARG A 28 -10.85 -8.83 15.82
N SER A 29 -10.47 -9.80 16.64
CA SER A 29 -10.35 -9.60 18.10
C SER A 29 -9.20 -8.66 18.50
N GLY A 30 -8.28 -8.33 17.58
CA GLY A 30 -7.22 -7.34 17.80
C GLY A 30 -7.68 -5.88 17.70
N TYR A 31 -8.91 -5.61 17.27
CA TYR A 31 -9.47 -4.27 17.20
C TYR A 31 -10.20 -3.89 18.49
N ASP A 32 -10.34 -2.58 18.77
CA ASP A 32 -11.01 -2.05 19.96
C ASP A 32 -12.55 -2.13 19.86
N MET A 33 -13.06 -3.19 19.21
CA MET A 33 -14.49 -3.48 19.08
C MET A 33 -14.74 -4.97 18.89
N PRO A 34 -15.92 -5.50 19.27
CA PRO A 34 -16.30 -6.87 19.00
C PRO A 34 -16.23 -7.21 17.50
N ALA A 35 -15.85 -8.47 17.19
CA ALA A 35 -15.63 -8.93 15.82
C ALA A 35 -16.83 -8.71 14.88
N ASP A 36 -18.06 -8.87 15.40
CA ASP A 36 -19.28 -8.64 14.63
C ASP A 36 -19.58 -7.17 14.42
N GLU A 37 -19.28 -6.31 15.39
CA GLU A 37 -19.41 -4.85 15.24
C GLU A 37 -18.41 -4.34 14.19
N PHE A 38 -17.18 -4.83 14.19
CA PHE A 38 -16.20 -4.50 13.15
C PHE A 38 -16.73 -4.84 11.74
N ARG A 39 -17.35 -6.01 11.60
CA ARG A 39 -17.95 -6.44 10.32
C ARG A 39 -19.10 -5.51 9.89
N GLN A 40 -19.95 -5.14 10.84
CA GLN A 40 -21.08 -4.24 10.60
C GLN A 40 -20.60 -2.83 10.23
N GLU A 41 -19.57 -2.34 10.93
CA GLU A 41 -18.98 -1.02 10.64
C GLU A 41 -18.34 -0.96 9.24
N ALA A 42 -17.60 -1.99 8.84
CA ALA A 42 -17.07 -2.08 7.48
C ALA A 42 -18.19 -2.08 6.42
N ALA A 43 -19.28 -2.83 6.67
CA ALA A 43 -20.44 -2.86 5.78
C ALA A 43 -21.16 -1.50 5.74
N ARG A 44 -21.29 -0.82 6.86
CA ARG A 44 -21.88 0.52 6.97
C ARG A 44 -21.08 1.54 6.15
N LEU A 45 -19.74 1.55 6.31
CA LEU A 45 -18.85 2.43 5.57
C LEU A 45 -18.92 2.17 4.07
N TYR A 46 -18.93 0.88 3.66
CA TYR A 46 -19.12 0.53 2.25
C TYR A 46 -20.44 1.08 1.69
N GLY A 47 -21.54 0.90 2.44
CA GLY A 47 -22.86 1.41 2.02
C GLY A 47 -22.89 2.92 1.80
N GLN A 48 -22.04 3.68 2.49
CA GLN A 48 -21.94 5.14 2.30
C GLN A 48 -21.24 5.52 0.99
N VAL A 49 -20.31 4.72 0.50
CA VAL A 49 -19.56 5.00 -0.74
C VAL A 49 -20.07 4.21 -1.94
N GLU A 50 -20.90 3.22 -1.72
CA GLU A 50 -21.42 2.33 -2.77
C GLU A 50 -22.09 3.06 -3.94
N PRO A 51 -22.93 4.11 -3.73
CA PRO A 51 -23.53 4.84 -4.84
C PRO A 51 -22.49 5.46 -5.78
N LEU A 52 -21.50 6.15 -5.24
CA LEU A 52 -20.39 6.72 -6.01
C LEU A 52 -19.58 5.64 -6.73
N TYR A 53 -19.31 4.53 -6.05
CA TYR A 53 -18.57 3.41 -6.62
C TYR A 53 -19.33 2.75 -7.79
N ARG A 54 -20.65 2.62 -7.67
CA ARG A 54 -21.51 2.11 -8.77
C ARG A 54 -21.48 3.03 -10.00
N ASP A 55 -21.56 4.33 -9.79
CA ASP A 55 -21.50 5.31 -10.89
C ASP A 55 -20.12 5.24 -11.59
N LEU A 56 -19.05 5.19 -10.83
CA LEU A 56 -17.70 5.00 -11.36
C LEU A 56 -17.56 3.70 -12.14
N GLN A 57 -18.08 2.59 -11.61
CA GLN A 57 -18.08 1.29 -12.31
C GLN A 57 -18.92 1.33 -13.59
N CYS A 58 -20.05 1.98 -13.58
CA CYS A 58 -20.91 2.15 -14.77
C CYS A 58 -20.16 2.93 -15.86
N TYR A 59 -19.54 4.05 -15.51
CA TYR A 59 -18.72 4.84 -16.41
C TYR A 59 -17.57 4.03 -17.00
N ALA A 60 -16.76 3.39 -16.13
CA ALA A 60 -15.62 2.58 -16.54
C ALA A 60 -16.04 1.44 -17.47
N ARG A 61 -17.13 0.75 -17.16
CA ARG A 61 -17.70 -0.32 -18.02
C ARG A 61 -18.02 0.20 -19.41
N GLY A 62 -18.71 1.34 -19.53
CA GLY A 62 -19.05 1.93 -20.82
C GLY A 62 -17.80 2.26 -21.65
N ARG A 63 -16.76 2.81 -21.02
CA ARG A 63 -15.50 3.13 -21.69
C ARG A 63 -14.73 1.88 -22.13
N LEU A 64 -14.68 0.86 -21.28
CA LEU A 64 -14.03 -0.42 -21.58
C LEU A 64 -14.81 -1.20 -22.63
N ALA A 65 -16.14 -1.24 -22.58
CA ALA A 65 -16.97 -1.88 -23.61
C ALA A 65 -16.79 -1.22 -24.97
N LYS A 66 -16.70 0.11 -25.02
CA LYS A 66 -16.40 0.85 -26.26
C LYS A 66 -15.04 0.46 -26.86
N LYS A 67 -14.04 0.20 -26.02
CA LYS A 67 -12.67 -0.17 -26.48
C LYS A 67 -12.55 -1.64 -26.86
N TYR A 68 -13.10 -2.54 -26.02
CA TYR A 68 -12.84 -3.97 -26.12
C TYR A 68 -14.03 -4.78 -26.66
N GLY A 69 -15.20 -4.17 -26.79
CA GLY A 69 -16.44 -4.80 -27.23
C GLY A 69 -17.29 -5.34 -26.09
N GLU A 70 -18.61 -5.37 -26.29
CA GLU A 70 -19.57 -5.86 -25.30
C GLU A 70 -19.45 -7.37 -25.04
N GLU A 71 -18.89 -8.12 -25.97
CA GLU A 71 -18.59 -9.54 -25.79
C GLU A 71 -17.61 -9.77 -24.64
N LYS A 72 -16.58 -8.92 -24.53
CA LYS A 72 -15.57 -9.00 -23.47
C LYS A 72 -16.00 -8.28 -22.19
N VAL A 73 -16.84 -7.25 -22.30
CA VAL A 73 -17.33 -6.45 -21.18
C VAL A 73 -18.85 -6.43 -21.20
N PRO A 74 -19.52 -7.57 -21.00
CA PRO A 74 -20.96 -7.66 -21.09
C PRO A 74 -21.67 -6.89 -19.99
N ALA A 75 -22.82 -6.30 -20.35
CA ALA A 75 -23.68 -5.63 -19.36
C ALA A 75 -24.14 -6.61 -18.26
N GLY A 76 -24.23 -6.11 -17.03
CA GLY A 76 -24.73 -6.87 -15.89
C GLY A 76 -23.80 -7.98 -15.34
N LYS A 77 -22.59 -8.12 -15.89
CA LYS A 77 -21.57 -9.04 -15.35
C LYS A 77 -20.39 -8.26 -14.78
N PRO A 78 -19.59 -8.85 -13.89
CA PRO A 78 -18.35 -8.21 -13.42
C PRO A 78 -17.44 -7.82 -14.60
N ILE A 79 -16.74 -6.69 -14.47
CA ILE A 79 -15.68 -6.32 -15.41
C ILE A 79 -14.53 -7.32 -15.24
N PRO A 80 -13.98 -7.90 -16.32
CA PRO A 80 -12.82 -8.79 -16.21
C PRO A 80 -11.63 -8.09 -15.56
N ALA A 81 -11.08 -8.65 -14.50
CA ALA A 81 -10.03 -8.02 -13.69
C ALA A 81 -8.80 -7.62 -14.51
N HIS A 82 -8.40 -8.41 -15.50
CA HIS A 82 -7.25 -8.13 -16.37
C HIS A 82 -7.43 -6.90 -17.28
N LEU A 83 -8.65 -6.36 -17.39
CA LEU A 83 -8.92 -5.12 -18.11
C LEU A 83 -8.83 -3.87 -17.20
N LEU A 84 -8.62 -4.04 -15.89
CA LEU A 84 -8.58 -2.97 -14.88
C LEU A 84 -7.16 -2.64 -14.40
N GLY A 85 -6.14 -3.08 -15.15
CA GLY A 85 -4.77 -2.65 -14.99
C GLY A 85 -3.89 -3.57 -14.17
N ASN A 86 -4.37 -4.21 -13.11
CA ASN A 86 -3.58 -5.16 -12.33
C ASN A 86 -4.40 -6.40 -11.91
N MET A 87 -3.69 -7.42 -11.41
CA MET A 87 -4.27 -8.71 -11.07
C MET A 87 -5.37 -8.63 -9.99
N TRP A 88 -5.28 -7.67 -9.07
CA TRP A 88 -6.25 -7.52 -7.98
C TRP A 88 -7.36 -6.51 -8.31
N ALA A 89 -7.20 -5.74 -9.40
CA ALA A 89 -8.16 -4.73 -9.85
C ALA A 89 -8.53 -3.67 -8.77
N GLN A 90 -7.66 -3.42 -7.78
CA GLN A 90 -7.89 -2.44 -6.73
C GLN A 90 -7.41 -1.03 -7.11
N GLN A 91 -6.62 -0.89 -8.16
CA GLN A 91 -6.15 0.39 -8.71
C GLN A 91 -6.41 0.41 -10.21
N TRP A 92 -6.93 1.53 -10.71
CA TRP A 92 -7.33 1.69 -12.12
C TRP A 92 -6.50 2.75 -12.85
N ASP A 93 -5.39 3.17 -12.27
CA ASP A 93 -4.43 4.11 -12.87
C ASP A 93 -3.93 3.65 -14.25
N ALA A 94 -3.69 2.36 -14.43
CA ALA A 94 -3.25 1.81 -15.72
C ALA A 94 -4.31 1.90 -16.85
N VAL A 95 -5.55 2.23 -16.54
CA VAL A 95 -6.62 2.48 -17.51
C VAL A 95 -7.10 3.93 -17.49
N TYR A 96 -6.39 4.81 -16.79
CA TYR A 96 -6.79 6.21 -16.62
C TYR A 96 -6.99 6.92 -17.96
N ASP A 97 -6.11 6.73 -18.93
CA ASP A 97 -6.22 7.32 -20.27
C ASP A 97 -7.56 7.01 -20.97
N LEU A 98 -8.17 5.88 -20.64
CA LEU A 98 -9.49 5.50 -21.14
C LEU A 98 -10.63 6.14 -20.35
N LEU A 99 -10.37 6.43 -19.08
CA LEU A 99 -11.36 6.91 -18.13
C LEU A 99 -11.29 8.42 -17.94
N GLU A 100 -10.25 9.08 -18.45
CA GLU A 100 -10.07 10.52 -18.33
C GLU A 100 -11.31 11.27 -18.82
N PRO A 101 -12.01 12.02 -17.93
CA PRO A 101 -13.28 12.65 -18.30
C PRO A 101 -13.10 13.89 -19.18
N TYR A 102 -11.96 14.57 -19.06
CA TYR A 102 -11.61 15.81 -19.76
C TYR A 102 -10.24 15.72 -20.41
N PRO A 103 -10.11 15.02 -21.55
CA PRO A 103 -8.83 14.89 -22.25
C PRO A 103 -8.24 16.25 -22.60
N GLY A 104 -6.95 16.42 -22.33
CA GLY A 104 -6.22 17.65 -22.65
C GLY A 104 -6.27 18.73 -21.56
N VAL A 105 -6.91 18.48 -20.43
CA VAL A 105 -6.72 19.28 -19.22
C VAL A 105 -5.34 18.90 -18.64
N SER A 106 -4.52 19.91 -18.38
CA SER A 106 -3.15 19.71 -17.87
C SER A 106 -3.17 18.93 -16.55
N ASN A 107 -2.61 17.74 -16.55
CA ASN A 107 -2.34 16.96 -15.36
C ASN A 107 -0.94 17.26 -14.83
N LEU A 108 -0.75 17.17 -13.52
CA LEU A 108 0.56 17.23 -12.89
C LEU A 108 1.34 15.95 -13.22
N ASP A 109 2.27 16.04 -14.16
CA ASP A 109 3.19 14.94 -14.48
C ASP A 109 4.40 14.98 -13.54
N VAL A 110 4.27 14.28 -12.40
CA VAL A 110 5.33 14.22 -11.38
C VAL A 110 6.52 13.43 -11.89
N ASP A 111 6.31 12.37 -12.67
CA ASP A 111 7.40 11.54 -13.23
C ASP A 111 8.30 12.37 -14.15
N ALA A 112 7.69 13.12 -15.07
CA ALA A 112 8.44 14.03 -15.92
C ALA A 112 9.15 15.13 -15.12
N ALA A 113 8.54 15.65 -14.06
CA ALA A 113 9.15 16.67 -13.20
C ALA A 113 10.35 16.10 -12.42
N LEU A 114 10.26 14.88 -11.88
CA LEU A 114 11.36 14.18 -11.20
C LEU A 114 12.53 13.95 -12.17
N ALA A 115 12.24 13.44 -13.36
CA ALA A 115 13.24 13.20 -14.40
C ALA A 115 13.94 14.52 -14.83
N LYS A 116 13.17 15.58 -15.11
CA LYS A 116 13.70 16.90 -15.50
C LYS A 116 14.60 17.51 -14.43
N GLN A 117 14.29 17.30 -13.15
CA GLN A 117 15.06 17.82 -12.04
C GLN A 117 16.20 16.89 -11.59
N GLY A 118 16.44 15.78 -12.30
CA GLY A 118 17.50 14.83 -12.00
C GLY A 118 17.35 14.18 -10.61
N TYR A 119 16.13 13.77 -10.26
CA TYR A 119 15.92 13.01 -9.04
C TYR A 119 16.43 11.58 -9.22
N ASP A 120 17.14 11.11 -8.22
CA ASP A 120 17.52 9.72 -8.01
C ASP A 120 16.98 9.22 -6.66
N ALA A 121 17.23 7.97 -6.30
CA ALA A 121 16.77 7.37 -5.06
C ALA A 121 17.19 8.15 -3.81
N VAL A 122 18.45 8.63 -3.79
CA VAL A 122 18.99 9.36 -2.63
C VAL A 122 18.35 10.75 -2.53
N LYS A 123 18.20 11.45 -3.66
CA LYS A 123 17.57 12.78 -3.68
C LYS A 123 16.09 12.71 -3.30
N MET A 124 15.36 11.66 -3.74
CA MET A 124 13.99 11.42 -3.32
C MET A 124 13.90 11.17 -1.82
N MET A 125 14.78 10.34 -1.27
CA MET A 125 14.84 10.06 0.17
C MET A 125 15.17 11.30 0.99
N LYS A 126 16.11 12.14 0.54
CA LYS A 126 16.44 13.42 1.18
C LYS A 126 15.29 14.42 1.13
N SER A 127 14.54 14.43 0.04
CA SER A 127 13.34 15.27 -0.07
C SER A 127 12.29 14.87 0.98
N ALA A 128 12.07 13.58 1.16
CA ALA A 128 11.16 13.07 2.18
C ALA A 128 11.67 13.34 3.61
N GLU A 129 12.97 13.16 3.87
CA GLU A 129 13.59 13.55 5.15
C GLU A 129 13.35 15.05 5.46
N THR A 130 13.57 15.90 4.45
CA THR A 130 13.35 17.35 4.59
C THR A 130 11.90 17.67 4.93
N PHE A 131 10.93 16.97 4.34
CA PHE A 131 9.53 17.10 4.70
C PHE A 131 9.28 16.74 6.16
N TYR A 132 9.77 15.59 6.62
CA TYR A 132 9.61 15.19 8.02
C TYR A 132 10.28 16.17 8.99
N GLN A 133 11.45 16.69 8.66
CA GLN A 133 12.11 17.74 9.45
C GLN A 133 11.27 19.03 9.50
N SER A 134 10.57 19.38 8.43
CA SER A 134 9.71 20.58 8.39
C SER A 134 8.51 20.50 9.33
N ILE A 135 8.13 19.29 9.76
CA ILE A 135 7.08 19.02 10.72
C ILE A 135 7.65 18.55 12.08
N ALA A 136 8.89 18.96 12.39
CA ALA A 136 9.59 18.79 13.65
C ALA A 136 10.10 17.36 13.97
N PHE A 137 10.21 16.47 12.99
CA PHE A 137 10.93 15.21 13.20
C PHE A 137 12.45 15.42 13.15
N PRO A 138 13.25 14.59 13.84
CA PRO A 138 14.68 14.69 13.84
C PRO A 138 15.30 14.31 12.49
N LYS A 139 16.57 14.64 12.30
CA LYS A 139 17.37 14.12 11.20
C LYS A 139 17.52 12.61 11.31
N LEU A 140 17.50 11.91 10.19
CA LEU A 140 17.76 10.46 10.15
C LEU A 140 19.18 10.14 10.63
N PRO A 141 19.37 9.05 11.40
CA PRO A 141 20.69 8.64 11.87
C PRO A 141 21.60 8.23 10.71
N GLU A 142 22.93 8.31 10.89
CA GLU A 142 23.90 7.90 9.86
C GLU A 142 23.73 6.45 9.45
N THR A 143 23.41 5.57 10.40
CA THR A 143 23.13 4.14 10.15
C THR A 143 22.03 3.92 9.11
N PHE A 144 21.04 4.81 9.03
CA PHE A 144 20.02 4.77 8.00
C PHE A 144 20.64 4.91 6.59
N TRP A 145 21.50 5.89 6.41
CA TRP A 145 22.11 6.19 5.11
C TRP A 145 23.16 5.13 4.70
N GLU A 146 23.89 4.59 5.66
CA GLU A 146 24.92 3.58 5.44
C GLU A 146 24.35 2.19 5.14
N ARG A 147 23.20 1.86 5.74
CA ARG A 147 22.72 0.47 5.80
C ARG A 147 21.42 0.22 5.05
N SER A 148 20.69 1.26 4.67
CA SER A 148 19.49 1.10 3.85
C SER A 148 19.81 0.65 2.42
N MET A 149 18.98 -0.21 1.87
CA MET A 149 19.04 -0.59 0.46
C MET A 149 18.05 0.27 -0.34
N LEU A 150 18.54 1.35 -0.96
CA LEU A 150 17.70 2.31 -1.67
C LEU A 150 17.54 1.99 -3.16
N THR A 151 18.42 1.14 -3.71
CA THR A 151 18.38 0.75 -5.12
C THR A 151 18.55 -0.76 -5.27
N ARG A 152 18.09 -1.31 -6.39
CA ARG A 152 18.30 -2.73 -6.68
C ARG A 152 19.78 -3.04 -6.85
N PRO A 153 20.36 -3.96 -6.07
CA PRO A 153 21.74 -4.39 -6.24
C PRO A 153 21.90 -5.12 -7.58
N ARG A 154 23.11 -5.08 -8.15
CA ARG A 154 23.43 -5.72 -9.42
C ARG A 154 24.05 -7.11 -9.27
N ASP A 155 24.49 -7.44 -8.07
CA ASP A 155 25.29 -8.64 -7.74
C ASP A 155 24.46 -9.78 -7.17
N ARG A 156 23.17 -9.55 -6.89
CA ARG A 156 22.27 -10.55 -6.32
C ARG A 156 20.80 -10.23 -6.59
N GLU A 157 19.95 -11.25 -6.52
CA GLU A 157 18.51 -11.10 -6.52
C GLU A 157 18.00 -10.66 -5.14
N VAL A 158 17.04 -9.74 -5.13
CA VAL A 158 16.40 -9.22 -3.92
C VAL A 158 14.90 -9.08 -4.12
N GLN A 159 14.15 -9.23 -3.05
CA GLN A 159 12.75 -8.87 -3.02
C GLN A 159 12.64 -7.33 -2.94
N CYS A 160 12.13 -6.73 -4.03
CA CYS A 160 12.07 -5.28 -4.18
C CYS A 160 10.88 -4.62 -3.45
N HIS A 161 9.97 -5.40 -2.86
CA HIS A 161 8.86 -4.82 -2.10
C HIS A 161 9.40 -3.91 -1.00
N PRO A 162 8.98 -2.63 -0.95
CA PRO A 162 9.43 -1.66 0.04
C PRO A 162 9.12 -2.13 1.46
N SER A 163 10.01 -1.83 2.39
CA SER A 163 9.82 -2.17 3.79
C SER A 163 10.76 -1.38 4.69
N ALA A 164 10.28 -0.97 5.85
CA ALA A 164 11.04 -0.33 6.90
C ALA A 164 11.35 -1.32 8.03
N TRP A 165 12.50 -1.17 8.66
CA TRP A 165 13.03 -2.09 9.67
C TRP A 165 13.62 -1.35 10.84
N HIS A 166 13.34 -1.83 12.05
CA HIS A 166 13.97 -1.42 13.29
C HIS A 166 14.85 -2.59 13.79
N MET A 167 16.15 -2.49 13.58
CA MET A 167 17.06 -3.64 13.71
C MET A 167 17.54 -3.90 15.14
N ASP A 168 17.72 -2.85 15.94
CA ASP A 168 18.29 -2.92 17.28
C ASP A 168 17.41 -2.37 18.39
N GLY A 169 16.20 -1.89 18.05
CA GLY A 169 15.31 -1.23 18.97
C GLY A 169 15.79 0.18 19.40
N LYS A 170 16.77 0.77 18.69
CA LYS A 170 17.34 2.10 18.96
C LYS A 170 17.54 2.91 17.69
N GLN A 171 18.79 3.01 17.21
CA GLN A 171 19.17 3.90 16.10
C GLN A 171 19.43 3.16 14.77
N ASP A 172 19.48 1.82 14.76
CA ASP A 172 19.64 1.07 13.54
C ASP A 172 18.29 0.85 12.85
N VAL A 173 17.83 1.89 12.19
CA VAL A 173 16.62 1.89 11.36
C VAL A 173 17.00 1.85 9.89
N ARG A 174 16.28 1.08 9.08
CA ARG A 174 16.62 0.87 7.67
C ARG A 174 15.37 0.83 6.81
N ILE A 175 15.55 1.21 5.53
CA ILE A 175 14.60 0.92 4.46
C ILE A 175 15.25 -0.03 3.45
N LYS A 176 14.48 -0.97 2.98
CA LYS A 176 14.81 -1.80 1.82
C LYS A 176 13.82 -1.47 0.70
N MET A 177 14.31 -0.94 -0.42
CA MET A 177 13.50 -0.55 -1.56
C MET A 177 14.34 -0.55 -2.86
N CYS A 178 13.74 -0.91 -3.98
CA CYS A 178 14.35 -0.78 -5.32
C CYS A 178 13.78 0.48 -5.99
N THR A 179 14.18 1.66 -5.51
CA THR A 179 13.62 2.95 -5.88
C THR A 179 13.87 3.31 -7.34
N ARG A 180 12.83 3.73 -8.02
CA ARG A 180 12.84 4.37 -9.33
C ARG A 180 12.39 5.84 -9.17
N PRO A 181 12.86 6.78 -9.99
CA PRO A 181 12.44 8.18 -9.91
C PRO A 181 11.07 8.41 -10.54
N ILE A 182 10.03 7.82 -9.92
CA ILE A 182 8.61 7.91 -10.31
C ILE A 182 7.76 8.29 -9.11
N TYR A 183 6.57 8.82 -9.37
CA TYR A 183 5.62 9.27 -8.35
C TYR A 183 5.25 8.19 -7.33
N ASP A 184 4.95 6.98 -7.79
CA ASP A 184 4.58 5.89 -6.89
C ASP A 184 5.67 5.54 -5.90
N ASP A 185 6.92 5.50 -6.36
CA ASP A 185 8.06 5.21 -5.49
C ASP A 185 8.34 6.40 -4.56
N LEU A 186 8.14 7.65 -5.02
CA LEU A 186 8.25 8.84 -4.16
C LEU A 186 7.22 8.78 -3.03
N ARG A 187 5.96 8.51 -3.33
CA ARG A 187 4.90 8.35 -2.33
C ARG A 187 5.23 7.23 -1.34
N THR A 188 5.73 6.12 -1.83
CA THR A 188 6.13 4.98 -1.01
C THR A 188 7.30 5.33 -0.08
N ILE A 189 8.28 6.11 -0.53
CA ILE A 189 9.36 6.62 0.32
C ILE A 189 8.81 7.40 1.52
N TYR A 190 7.85 8.29 1.31
CA TYR A 190 7.21 9.02 2.41
C TYR A 190 6.48 8.08 3.38
N HIS A 191 5.83 7.03 2.86
CA HIS A 191 5.18 6.01 3.67
C HIS A 191 6.21 5.23 4.53
N GLU A 192 7.27 4.71 3.91
CA GLU A 192 8.29 3.92 4.62
C GLU A 192 9.06 4.76 5.65
N LEU A 193 9.34 6.04 5.34
CA LEU A 193 9.90 6.96 6.32
C LEU A 193 8.96 7.22 7.49
N GLY A 194 7.66 7.20 7.27
CA GLY A 194 6.67 7.25 8.36
C GLY A 194 6.88 6.12 9.38
N HIS A 195 7.09 4.89 8.90
CA HIS A 195 7.44 3.77 9.79
C HIS A 195 8.79 3.99 10.51
N VAL A 196 9.82 4.45 9.79
CA VAL A 196 11.14 4.72 10.38
C VAL A 196 11.04 5.76 11.50
N TYR A 197 10.34 6.87 11.26
CA TYR A 197 10.16 7.90 12.28
C TYR A 197 9.30 7.43 13.44
N TYR A 198 8.33 6.56 13.21
CA TYR A 198 7.56 5.93 14.27
C TYR A 198 8.46 5.07 15.19
N TYR A 199 9.38 4.29 14.59
CA TYR A 199 10.39 3.53 15.34
C TYR A 199 11.30 4.42 16.18
N LEU A 200 11.84 5.47 15.59
CA LEU A 200 12.68 6.44 16.29
C LEU A 200 11.94 7.17 17.42
N TRP A 201 10.64 7.33 17.29
CA TRP A 201 9.83 8.06 18.27
C TRP A 201 9.54 7.23 19.52
N TYR A 202 9.34 5.92 19.37
CA TYR A 202 9.07 5.06 20.52
C TYR A 202 10.32 4.39 21.12
N GLN A 203 11.52 4.56 20.54
CA GLN A 203 12.73 3.86 20.96
C GLN A 203 13.08 4.00 22.44
N ASP A 204 12.69 5.12 23.06
CA ASP A 204 12.95 5.43 24.47
C ASP A 204 11.82 4.92 25.41
N GLN A 205 10.77 4.30 24.85
CA GLN A 205 9.73 3.68 25.64
C GLN A 205 10.20 2.32 26.21
N PRO A 206 9.60 1.84 27.31
CA PRO A 206 9.80 0.46 27.73
C PRO A 206 9.54 -0.52 26.59
N PHE A 207 10.34 -1.58 26.50
CA PHE A 207 10.34 -2.53 25.38
C PHE A 207 8.94 -3.03 24.97
N ILE A 208 8.05 -3.28 25.96
CA ILE A 208 6.68 -3.73 25.71
C ILE A 208 5.82 -2.71 24.96
N PHE A 209 6.23 -1.44 24.94
CA PHE A 209 5.55 -0.35 24.21
C PHE A 209 6.27 0.04 22.92
N GLN A 210 7.37 -0.65 22.57
CA GLN A 210 8.08 -0.44 21.31
C GLN A 210 7.41 -1.22 20.17
N THR A 211 6.14 -0.97 19.94
CA THR A 211 5.33 -1.62 18.91
C THR A 211 4.27 -0.67 18.39
N GLY A 212 3.69 -1.00 17.25
CA GLY A 212 2.54 -0.25 16.71
C GLY A 212 1.32 -0.37 17.64
N ALA A 213 0.47 0.65 17.62
CA ALA A 213 -0.75 0.68 18.42
C ALA A 213 -1.77 -0.40 17.99
N HIS A 214 -1.76 -0.78 16.73
CA HIS A 214 -2.63 -1.78 16.14
C HIS A 214 -1.91 -2.63 15.09
#